data_27da2dd99b731922838e36047b03df74
#
_entry.id   27da2dd99b731922838e36047b03df74
#
_cell.length_a   1.000
_cell.length_b   1.000
_cell.length_c   1.000
_cell.angle_alpha   90.00
_cell.angle_beta   90.00
_cell.angle_gamma   90.00
#
_symmetry.space_group_name_H-M   'P 1'
#
loop_
_entity.id
_entity.type
_entity.pdbx_description
1 polymer ?
#
loop_
_entity_poly.entity_id
_entity_poly.type
_entity_poly.pdbx_seq_one_letter_code
_entity_poly.pdbx_strand_id
1 'polypeptide(L)'
;MALVGAYAHAQAIIETLKGAGLVVGDGEAPRPAGRSEIITPCVVVHMIDGGMVDGTLADPDEWVDARFQITAVGRVAAEARDIADKASAALAGGVTVAGRRVMRVQPIDPWGRVERDNDVTPPVYYSTQLWRLFSFPEAP
;
A
#
# COMPACT_ATOMS: atom_id res chain seq x y z
N MET A 1 22.06 14.04 7.66
CA MET A 1 20.69 13.64 8.02
C MET A 1 20.37 12.35 7.31
N ALA A 2 19.84 11.37 8.04
CA ALA A 2 19.45 10.11 7.42
C ALA A 2 18.23 10.32 6.54
N LEU A 3 18.31 9.86 5.30
CA LEU A 3 17.17 9.86 4.39
C LEU A 3 16.18 8.78 4.84
N VAL A 4 14.92 9.14 4.96
CA VAL A 4 13.84 8.20 5.22
C VAL A 4 13.44 7.61 3.89
N GLY A 5 13.92 6.41 3.61
CA GLY A 5 13.75 5.78 2.32
C GLY A 5 12.43 5.04 2.14
N ALA A 6 12.40 4.25 1.07
CA ALA A 6 11.22 3.48 0.68
C ALA A 6 10.76 2.51 1.76
N TYR A 7 11.67 1.93 2.52
CA TYR A 7 11.32 0.98 3.59
C TYR A 7 10.38 1.60 4.63
N ALA A 8 10.74 2.78 5.14
CA ALA A 8 9.93 3.43 6.17
C ALA A 8 8.54 3.81 5.65
N HIS A 9 8.45 4.25 4.39
CA HIS A 9 7.17 4.58 3.77
C HIS A 9 6.32 3.33 3.53
N ALA A 10 6.93 2.26 3.04
CA ALA A 10 6.24 0.98 2.83
C ALA A 10 5.72 0.42 4.16
N GLN A 11 6.55 0.44 5.21
CA GLN A 11 6.14 -0.02 6.53
C GLN A 11 4.99 0.81 7.10
N ALA A 12 5.01 2.12 6.90
CA ALA A 12 3.94 3.01 7.36
C ALA A 12 2.60 2.68 6.67
N ILE A 13 2.63 2.41 5.37
CA ILE A 13 1.45 2.00 4.60
C ILE A 13 0.92 0.66 5.13
N ILE A 14 1.80 -0.31 5.31
CA ILE A 14 1.45 -1.64 5.82
C ILE A 14 0.83 -1.54 7.22
N GLU A 15 1.45 -0.78 8.11
CA GLU A 15 0.94 -0.59 9.47
C GLU A 15 -0.43 0.09 9.49
N THR A 16 -0.65 1.07 8.60
CA THR A 16 -1.95 1.73 8.46
C THR A 16 -3.04 0.73 8.08
N LEU A 17 -2.76 -0.14 7.13
CA LEU A 17 -3.71 -1.17 6.69
C LEU A 17 -3.93 -2.24 7.76
N LYS A 18 -2.88 -2.68 8.45
CA LYS A 18 -3.00 -3.61 9.58
C LYS A 18 -3.83 -3.02 10.72
N GLY A 19 -3.64 -1.73 10.99
CA GLY A 19 -4.41 -1.02 12.00
C GLY A 19 -5.91 -0.98 11.72
N ALA A 20 -6.31 -1.13 10.47
CA ALA A 20 -7.71 -1.26 10.07
C ALA A 20 -8.25 -2.70 10.15
N GLY A 21 -7.46 -3.63 10.66
CA GLY A 21 -7.85 -5.03 10.81
C GLY A 21 -7.64 -5.89 9.57
N LEU A 22 -6.89 -5.40 8.59
CA LEU A 22 -6.61 -6.13 7.36
C LEU A 22 -5.37 -7.01 7.51
N VAL A 23 -5.37 -8.17 6.85
CA VAL A 23 -4.19 -9.02 6.69
C VAL A 23 -3.41 -8.48 5.50
N VAL A 24 -2.15 -8.15 5.70
CA VAL A 24 -1.35 -7.43 4.70
C VAL A 24 -0.10 -8.22 4.33
N GLY A 25 0.15 -8.36 3.03
CA GLY A 25 1.39 -8.91 2.48
C GLY A 25 2.24 -7.79 1.89
N ASP A 26 3.55 -7.93 2.01
CA ASP A 26 4.52 -6.99 1.44
C ASP A 26 5.13 -7.60 0.18
N GLY A 27 4.72 -7.08 -0.97
CA GLY A 27 5.20 -7.54 -2.28
C GLY A 27 4.61 -8.86 -2.76
N GLU A 28 4.04 -9.65 -1.88
CA GLU A 28 3.40 -10.91 -2.21
C GLU A 28 2.27 -11.23 -1.24
N ALA A 29 1.35 -12.07 -1.67
CA ALA A 29 0.24 -12.50 -0.83
C ALA A 29 0.75 -13.29 0.37
N PRO A 30 0.22 -13.01 1.58
CA PRO A 30 0.66 -13.73 2.78
C PRO A 30 0.24 -15.20 2.73
N ARG A 31 1.13 -16.07 3.20
CA ARG A 31 0.89 -17.51 3.31
C ARG A 31 1.20 -18.00 4.70
N PRO A 32 0.45 -18.98 5.22
CA PRO A 32 0.84 -19.63 6.45
C PRO A 32 2.18 -20.34 6.26
N ALA A 33 2.98 -20.42 7.31
CA ALA A 33 4.27 -21.09 7.26
C ALA A 33 4.12 -22.55 6.77
N GLY A 34 4.92 -22.92 5.76
CA GLY A 34 4.92 -24.27 5.23
C GLY A 34 3.74 -24.60 4.30
N ARG A 35 2.92 -23.61 3.93
CA ARG A 35 1.77 -23.82 3.03
C ARG A 35 1.87 -22.98 1.78
N SER A 36 1.32 -23.49 0.68
CA SER A 36 1.25 -22.78 -0.60
C SER A 36 0.00 -21.92 -0.75
N GLU A 37 -1.06 -22.20 0.03
CA GLU A 37 -2.29 -21.43 -0.02
C GLU A 37 -2.08 -20.04 0.56
N ILE A 38 -2.60 -19.05 -0.13
CA ILE A 38 -2.58 -17.67 0.38
C ILE A 38 -3.65 -17.47 1.45
N ILE A 39 -3.38 -16.56 2.37
CA ILE A 39 -4.38 -16.16 3.37
C ILE A 39 -5.37 -15.23 2.69
N THR A 40 -6.65 -15.57 2.70
CA THR A 40 -7.73 -14.73 2.17
C THR A 40 -8.78 -14.48 3.23
N PRO A 41 -9.36 -13.29 3.30
CA PRO A 41 -9.04 -12.09 2.51
C PRO A 41 -7.73 -11.45 2.91
N CYS A 42 -7.11 -10.74 2.00
CA CYS A 42 -5.86 -10.02 2.29
C CYS A 42 -5.68 -8.80 1.38
N VAL A 43 -4.69 -7.99 1.72
CA VAL A 43 -4.22 -6.87 0.90
C VAL A 43 -2.74 -7.05 0.67
N VAL A 44 -2.30 -6.85 -0.56
CA VAL A 44 -0.88 -6.88 -0.92
C VAL A 44 -0.44 -5.48 -1.31
N VAL A 45 0.65 -5.02 -0.72
CA VAL A 45 1.23 -3.71 -1.01
C VAL A 45 2.46 -3.89 -1.89
N HIS A 46 2.48 -3.19 -3.02
CA HIS A 46 3.64 -3.11 -3.91
C HIS A 46 4.08 -1.67 -4.05
N MET A 47 5.31 -1.38 -3.68
CA MET A 47 5.91 -0.09 -3.99
C MET A 47 6.33 -0.12 -5.46
N ILE A 48 5.71 0.74 -6.28
CA ILE A 48 5.96 0.76 -7.73
C ILE A 48 7.11 1.70 -8.06
N ASP A 49 7.02 2.91 -7.51
CA ASP A 49 7.97 3.97 -7.78
C ASP A 49 8.11 4.79 -6.50
N GLY A 50 9.32 4.96 -6.06
CA GLY A 50 9.65 5.70 -4.85
C GLY A 50 10.80 6.64 -5.12
N GLY A 51 10.59 7.57 -6.04
CA GLY A 51 11.60 8.57 -6.35
C GLY A 51 11.70 9.63 -5.28
N MET A 52 12.93 10.05 -4.98
CA MET A 52 13.17 11.30 -4.29
C MET A 52 12.90 12.43 -5.27
N VAL A 53 12.03 13.35 -4.88
CA VAL A 53 11.72 14.51 -5.71
C VAL A 53 12.53 15.68 -5.20
N ASP A 54 13.08 16.46 -6.13
CA ASP A 54 13.78 17.69 -5.78
C ASP A 54 12.87 18.61 -4.98
N GLY A 55 13.18 18.82 -3.71
CA GLY A 55 12.45 19.73 -2.86
C GLY A 55 12.89 21.15 -3.12
N THR A 56 14.07 21.48 -2.63
CA THR A 56 14.70 22.77 -2.83
C THR A 56 16.10 22.58 -3.39
N LEU A 57 16.69 23.65 -3.93
CA LEU A 57 18.07 23.59 -4.41
C LEU A 57 19.06 23.32 -3.27
N ALA A 58 18.70 23.68 -2.04
CA ALA A 58 19.55 23.46 -0.88
C ALA A 58 19.53 22.01 -0.40
N ASP A 59 18.41 21.32 -0.60
CA ASP A 59 18.23 19.93 -0.13
C ASP A 59 17.27 19.19 -1.04
N PRO A 60 17.73 18.81 -2.24
CA PRO A 60 16.86 18.23 -3.26
C PRO A 60 16.31 16.85 -2.89
N ASP A 61 16.97 16.12 -1.99
CA ASP A 61 16.60 14.76 -1.64
C ASP A 61 15.65 14.67 -0.44
N GLU A 62 15.14 15.80 0.03
CA GLU A 62 14.26 15.83 1.19
C GLU A 62 12.87 15.30 0.91
N TRP A 63 12.36 15.51 -0.27
CA TRP A 63 10.97 15.21 -0.61
C TRP A 63 10.86 13.84 -1.26
N VAL A 64 9.82 13.10 -0.86
CA VAL A 64 9.55 11.78 -1.41
C VAL A 64 8.19 11.80 -2.11
N ASP A 65 8.16 11.36 -3.34
CA ASP A 65 6.95 11.11 -4.12
C ASP A 65 6.93 9.62 -4.44
N ALA A 66 6.13 8.89 -3.68
CA ALA A 66 6.04 7.44 -3.80
C ALA A 66 4.72 7.03 -4.42
N ARG A 67 4.78 6.09 -5.35
CA ARG A 67 3.60 5.43 -5.90
C ARG A 67 3.58 4.00 -5.42
N PHE A 68 2.41 3.53 -5.07
CA PHE A 68 2.25 2.17 -4.62
C PHE A 68 0.94 1.59 -5.09
N GLN A 69 0.94 0.29 -5.27
CA GLN A 69 -0.22 -0.47 -5.68
C GLN A 69 -0.73 -1.28 -4.50
N ILE A 70 -2.02 -1.30 -4.33
CA ILE A 70 -2.70 -2.15 -3.37
C ILE A 70 -3.54 -3.15 -4.14
N THR A 71 -3.35 -4.42 -3.84
CA THR A 71 -4.17 -5.49 -4.41
C THR A 71 -5.02 -6.09 -3.31
N ALA A 72 -6.32 -5.91 -3.41
CA ALA A 72 -7.29 -6.52 -2.49
C ALA A 72 -7.67 -7.90 -3.02
N VAL A 73 -7.56 -8.92 -2.18
CA VAL A 73 -7.78 -10.31 -2.55
C VAL A 73 -8.88 -10.91 -1.72
N GLY A 74 -9.82 -11.58 -2.37
CA GLY A 74 -10.93 -12.25 -1.72
C GLY A 74 -11.24 -13.59 -2.37
N ARG A 75 -12.03 -14.41 -1.70
CA ARG A 75 -12.47 -15.70 -2.19
C ARG A 75 -13.56 -15.60 -3.25
N VAL A 76 -14.29 -14.48 -3.21
CA VAL A 76 -15.32 -14.12 -4.19
C VAL A 76 -15.19 -12.67 -4.56
N ALA A 77 -15.77 -12.26 -5.68
CA ALA A 77 -15.66 -10.88 -6.17
C ALA A 77 -16.16 -9.85 -5.15
N ALA A 78 -17.25 -10.15 -4.45
CA ALA A 78 -17.80 -9.24 -3.44
C ALA A 78 -16.84 -9.02 -2.27
N GLU A 79 -16.13 -10.07 -1.84
CA GLU A 79 -15.12 -9.98 -0.78
C GLU A 79 -13.94 -9.10 -1.22
N ALA A 80 -13.46 -9.28 -2.44
CA ALA A 80 -12.38 -8.46 -2.99
C ALA A 80 -12.77 -6.97 -3.01
N ARG A 81 -14.01 -6.64 -3.42
CA ARG A 81 -14.50 -5.26 -3.39
C ARG A 81 -14.61 -4.70 -1.97
N ASP A 82 -15.11 -5.50 -1.04
CA ASP A 82 -15.21 -5.10 0.37
C ASP A 82 -13.84 -4.77 0.96
N ILE A 83 -12.86 -5.62 0.70
CA ILE A 83 -11.49 -5.40 1.15
C ILE A 83 -10.88 -4.16 0.48
N ALA A 84 -11.15 -3.94 -0.80
CA ALA A 84 -10.69 -2.76 -1.50
C ALA A 84 -11.25 -1.47 -0.87
N ASP A 85 -12.53 -1.48 -0.51
CA ASP A 85 -13.17 -0.33 0.15
C ASP A 85 -12.61 -0.07 1.54
N LYS A 86 -12.37 -1.13 2.31
CA LYS A 86 -11.74 -1.01 3.64
C LYS A 86 -10.32 -0.46 3.55
N ALA A 87 -9.55 -0.92 2.59
CA ALA A 87 -8.20 -0.43 2.35
C ALA A 87 -8.22 1.06 1.96
N SER A 88 -9.12 1.45 1.06
CA SER A 88 -9.28 2.84 0.66
C SER A 88 -9.64 3.74 1.83
N ALA A 89 -10.57 3.31 2.67
CA ALA A 89 -10.97 4.07 3.85
C ALA A 89 -9.81 4.23 4.84
N ALA A 90 -9.03 3.18 5.06
CA ALA A 90 -7.87 3.22 5.93
C ALA A 90 -6.82 4.22 5.43
N LEU A 91 -6.50 4.20 4.15
CA LEU A 91 -5.53 5.11 3.56
C LEU A 91 -6.02 6.55 3.53
N ALA A 92 -7.30 6.76 3.28
CA ALA A 92 -7.91 8.10 3.31
C ALA A 92 -7.84 8.72 4.71
N GLY A 93 -7.76 7.92 5.75
CA GLY A 93 -7.57 8.37 7.12
C GLY A 93 -6.17 8.90 7.43
N GLY A 94 -5.22 8.69 6.53
CA GLY A 94 -3.87 9.19 6.62
C GLY A 94 -2.84 8.12 6.97
N VAL A 95 -1.62 8.37 6.52
CA VAL A 95 -0.44 7.54 6.79
C VAL A 95 0.56 8.39 7.55
N THR A 96 1.15 7.84 8.59
CA THR A 96 2.14 8.53 9.42
C THR A 96 3.50 7.90 9.23
N VAL A 97 4.48 8.72 8.86
CA VAL A 97 5.89 8.31 8.76
C VAL A 97 6.69 9.13 9.78
N ALA A 98 7.45 8.46 10.63
CA ALA A 98 8.21 9.10 11.70
C ALA A 98 9.19 10.15 11.13
N GLY A 99 9.18 11.34 11.73
CA GLY A 99 10.05 12.45 11.34
C GLY A 99 9.67 13.13 10.02
N ARG A 100 8.52 12.76 9.45
CA ARG A 100 8.08 13.33 8.18
C ARG A 100 6.64 13.82 8.28
N ARG A 101 6.35 14.81 7.48
CA ARG A 101 4.99 15.26 7.26
C ARG A 101 4.49 14.62 5.96
N VAL A 102 3.45 13.82 6.08
CA VAL A 102 2.83 13.17 4.94
C VAL A 102 1.62 13.97 4.52
N MET A 103 1.59 14.37 3.27
CA MET A 103 0.42 14.98 2.68
C MET A 103 -0.66 13.92 2.51
N ARG A 104 -1.89 14.35 2.30
CA ARG A 104 -3.00 13.42 2.09
C ARG A 104 -2.64 12.40 1.01
N VAL A 105 -2.70 11.12 1.38
CA VAL A 105 -2.50 10.02 0.45
C VAL A 105 -3.65 10.03 -0.55
N GLN A 106 -3.32 9.98 -1.84
CA GLN A 106 -4.31 10.17 -2.90
C GLN A 106 -4.40 8.94 -3.80
N PRO A 107 -5.63 8.50 -4.13
CA PRO A 107 -5.79 7.49 -5.15
C PRO A 107 -5.52 8.09 -6.53
N ILE A 108 -4.74 7.36 -7.34
CA ILE A 108 -4.54 7.69 -8.75
C ILE A 108 -5.57 6.92 -9.58
N ASP A 109 -5.76 5.64 -9.23
CA ASP A 109 -6.77 4.78 -9.83
C ASP A 109 -7.41 3.93 -8.73
N PRO A 110 -8.53 4.41 -8.12
CA PRO A 110 -9.14 3.74 -6.97
C PRO A 110 -10.14 2.64 -7.34
N TRP A 111 -10.54 2.56 -8.60
CA TRP A 111 -11.61 1.67 -9.03
C TRP A 111 -11.08 0.56 -9.93
N GLY A 112 -10.21 -0.26 -9.38
CA GLY A 112 -9.72 -1.42 -10.09
C GLY A 112 -10.83 -2.40 -10.42
N ARG A 113 -10.77 -2.99 -11.62
CA ARG A 113 -11.68 -4.04 -12.01
C ARG A 113 -11.36 -5.30 -11.20
N VAL A 114 -12.38 -6.03 -10.78
CA VAL A 114 -12.21 -7.32 -10.11
C VAL A 114 -11.92 -8.38 -11.16
N GLU A 115 -10.81 -9.08 -10.99
CA GLU A 115 -10.39 -10.16 -11.87
C GLU A 115 -10.24 -11.45 -11.07
N ARG A 116 -10.32 -12.58 -11.77
CA ARG A 116 -10.12 -13.89 -11.16
C ARG A 116 -8.73 -14.39 -11.51
N ASP A 117 -8.01 -14.82 -10.50
CA ASP A 117 -6.70 -15.46 -10.66
C ASP A 117 -6.87 -16.98 -10.55
N ASN A 118 -6.76 -17.67 -11.69
CA ASN A 118 -6.88 -19.12 -11.78
C ASN A 118 -5.53 -19.83 -11.59
N ASP A 119 -4.43 -19.09 -11.52
CA ASP A 119 -3.09 -19.66 -11.32
C ASP A 119 -2.84 -20.03 -9.86
N VAL A 120 -3.72 -19.57 -8.96
CA VAL A 120 -3.67 -19.89 -7.54
C VAL A 120 -4.70 -20.98 -7.24
N THR A 121 -4.36 -21.89 -6.33
CA THR A 121 -5.27 -22.98 -5.91
C THR A 121 -5.57 -22.84 -4.42
N PRO A 122 -6.84 -22.67 -4.01
CA PRO A 122 -8.01 -22.38 -4.85
C PRO A 122 -7.93 -21.03 -5.55
N PRO A 123 -8.66 -20.83 -6.64
CA PRO A 123 -8.68 -19.52 -7.32
C PRO A 123 -9.17 -18.40 -6.42
N VAL A 124 -8.63 -17.21 -6.64
CA VAL A 124 -9.00 -16.01 -5.88
C VAL A 124 -9.47 -14.91 -6.83
N TYR A 125 -10.16 -13.93 -6.27
CA TYR A 125 -10.52 -12.70 -6.96
C TYR A 125 -9.69 -11.57 -6.41
N TYR A 126 -9.28 -10.65 -7.28
CA TYR A 126 -8.47 -9.53 -6.85
C TYR A 126 -8.85 -8.24 -7.57
N SER A 127 -8.60 -7.13 -6.91
CA SER A 127 -8.78 -5.79 -7.46
C SER A 127 -7.57 -4.95 -7.08
N THR A 128 -7.02 -4.21 -8.03
CA THR A 128 -5.86 -3.37 -7.81
C THR A 128 -6.24 -1.90 -7.78
N GLN A 129 -5.58 -1.16 -6.89
CA GLN A 129 -5.70 0.29 -6.78
C GLN A 129 -4.30 0.89 -6.84
N LEU A 130 -4.17 2.03 -7.49
CA LEU A 130 -2.94 2.77 -7.56
C LEU A 130 -3.05 4.03 -6.70
N TRP A 131 -2.06 4.25 -5.83
CA TRP A 131 -2.04 5.33 -4.86
C TRP A 131 -0.73 6.10 -4.92
N ARG A 132 -0.77 7.33 -4.45
CA ARG A 132 0.38 8.22 -4.36
C ARG A 132 0.50 8.76 -2.95
N LEU A 133 1.74 8.75 -2.43
CA LEU A 133 2.10 9.34 -1.15
C LEU A 133 3.20 10.36 -1.37
N PHE A 134 3.00 11.55 -0.84
CA PHE A 134 4.00 12.61 -0.88
C PHE A 134 4.37 13.00 0.54
N SER A 135 5.67 13.05 0.85
CA SER A 135 6.13 13.43 2.17
C SER A 135 7.37 14.32 2.10
N PHE A 136 7.55 15.11 3.15
CA PHE A 136 8.72 15.96 3.32
C PHE A 136 9.12 15.97 4.79
N PRO A 137 10.37 16.33 5.12
CA PRO A 137 10.83 16.36 6.50
C PRO A 137 9.99 17.32 7.33
N GLU A 138 9.68 16.88 8.54
CA GLU A 138 9.02 17.75 9.51
C GLU A 138 9.98 18.85 9.93
N ALA A 139 9.48 20.07 10.09
CA ALA A 139 10.30 21.16 10.58
C ALA A 139 10.79 20.86 12.00
N PRO A 140 12.05 21.18 12.33
CA PRO A 140 12.58 20.97 13.67
C PRO A 140 11.86 21.82 14.73
#